data_9f4a448c39881e44a9860c3ba6de48d9
#
_entry.id   9f4a448c39881e44a9860c3ba6de48d9
#
_cell.length_a   1.000
_cell.length_b   1.000
_cell.length_c   1.000
_cell.angle_alpha   90.00
_cell.angle_beta   90.00
_cell.angle_gamma   90.00
#
_symmetry.space_group_name_H-M   'P 1'
#
loop_
_entity.id
_entity.type
_entity.pdbx_description
1 polymer ?
#
loop_
_entity_poly.entity_id
_entity_poly.type
_entity_poly.pdbx_seq_one_letter_code
_entity_poly.pdbx_strand_id
1 'polypeptide(L)'
;TLMRSSAASDVYKRQPVSIAEKIRKEAPFHSITKGGHITYVELDGEAKKNVVAILKIVKTMHDEGIGYGSINHPVDTCRKCGYKGVIYSKCPVCKSENITRMRRITGYLTGSLETWNSAKQAEEHDRVKHNK
;
A
#
# COMPACT_ATOMS: atom_id res chain seq x y z
N THR A 1 -15.02 -13.65 -14.82
CA THR A 1 -14.23 -12.61 -15.52
C THR A 1 -13.57 -11.61 -14.55
N LEU A 2 -14.14 -11.39 -13.37
CA LEU A 2 -13.62 -10.53 -12.30
C LEU A 2 -12.34 -11.04 -11.63
N MET A 3 -12.08 -12.35 -11.68
CA MET A 3 -10.87 -12.96 -11.06
C MET A 3 -9.57 -12.71 -11.83
N ARG A 4 -9.63 -12.40 -13.13
CA ARG A 4 -8.41 -12.24 -13.95
C ARG A 4 -7.74 -10.88 -13.78
N SER A 5 -8.48 -9.81 -13.47
CA SER A 5 -7.89 -8.48 -13.26
C SER A 5 -7.15 -8.38 -11.93
N SER A 6 -7.65 -9.02 -10.86
CA SER A 6 -6.97 -9.07 -9.56
C SER A 6 -5.68 -9.90 -9.62
N ALA A 7 -5.66 -11.01 -10.38
CA ALA A 7 -4.46 -11.84 -10.53
C ALA A 7 -3.31 -11.11 -11.23
N ALA A 8 -3.58 -10.30 -12.26
CA ALA A 8 -2.53 -9.53 -12.94
C ALA A 8 -1.91 -8.48 -12.00
N SER A 9 -2.72 -7.78 -11.20
CA SER A 9 -2.19 -6.82 -10.24
C SER A 9 -1.42 -7.47 -9.09
N ASP A 10 -1.78 -8.71 -8.71
CA ASP A 10 -1.08 -9.45 -7.65
C ASP A 10 0.33 -9.89 -8.08
N VAL A 11 0.55 -10.20 -9.35
CA VAL A 11 1.88 -10.50 -9.88
C VAL A 11 2.82 -9.30 -9.71
N TYR A 12 2.36 -8.10 -10.02
CA TYR A 12 3.18 -6.89 -9.90
C TYR A 12 3.36 -6.40 -8.46
N LYS A 13 2.48 -6.75 -7.54
CA LYS A 13 2.63 -6.44 -6.11
C LYS A 13 3.81 -7.17 -5.46
N ARG A 14 4.24 -8.30 -6.02
CA ARG A 14 5.31 -9.16 -5.49
C ARG A 14 6.66 -8.95 -6.17
N GLN A 15 6.74 -8.09 -7.20
CA GLN A 15 7.99 -7.83 -7.92
C GLN A 15 8.67 -6.57 -7.39
N PRO A 16 10.01 -6.61 -7.18
CA PRO A 16 10.80 -5.44 -6.80
C PRO A 16 11.01 -4.51 -8.01
N VAL A 17 9.95 -3.83 -8.43
CA VAL A 17 9.97 -2.85 -9.53
C VAL A 17 9.92 -1.44 -8.97
N SER A 18 10.44 -0.46 -9.73
CA SER A 18 10.30 0.94 -9.36
C SER A 18 8.83 1.39 -9.42
N ILE A 19 8.49 2.45 -8.67
CA ILE A 19 7.13 3.03 -8.68
C ILE A 19 6.69 3.39 -10.10
N ALA A 20 7.55 4.05 -10.88
CA ALA A 20 7.23 4.46 -12.23
C ALA A 20 7.03 3.26 -13.18
N GLU A 21 7.87 2.24 -13.06
CA GLU A 21 7.73 1.01 -13.85
C GLU A 21 6.44 0.26 -13.52
N LYS A 22 6.10 0.15 -12.23
CA LYS A 22 4.84 -0.46 -11.80
C LYS A 22 3.64 0.28 -12.39
N ILE A 23 3.60 1.61 -12.28
CA ILE A 23 2.52 2.43 -12.82
C ILE A 23 2.37 2.20 -14.32
N ARG A 24 3.46 2.22 -15.09
CA ARG A 24 3.44 1.99 -16.55
C ARG A 24 2.94 0.59 -16.92
N LYS A 25 3.33 -0.43 -16.16
CA LYS A 25 2.88 -1.82 -16.40
C LYS A 25 1.39 -2.00 -16.11
N GLU A 26 0.85 -1.29 -15.13
CA GLU A 26 -0.56 -1.39 -14.75
C GLU A 26 -1.48 -0.46 -15.55
N ALA A 27 -0.97 0.64 -16.09
CA ALA A 27 -1.74 1.64 -16.82
C ALA A 27 -2.64 1.07 -17.94
N PRO A 28 -2.16 0.15 -18.82
CA PRO A 28 -3.01 -0.39 -19.89
C PRO A 28 -4.28 -1.10 -19.39
N PHE A 29 -4.25 -1.68 -18.17
CA PHE A 29 -5.41 -2.38 -17.61
C PHE A 29 -6.55 -1.45 -17.22
N HIS A 30 -6.25 -0.18 -16.88
CA HIS A 30 -7.26 0.79 -16.47
C HIS A 30 -8.25 1.13 -17.57
N SER A 31 -7.79 1.18 -18.82
CA SER A 31 -8.63 1.49 -19.98
C SER A 31 -9.64 0.38 -20.30
N ILE A 32 -9.32 -0.88 -19.97
CA ILE A 32 -10.14 -2.05 -20.31
C ILE A 32 -10.99 -2.56 -19.15
N THR A 33 -10.70 -2.17 -17.91
CA THR A 33 -11.38 -2.70 -16.71
C THR A 33 -12.55 -1.84 -16.23
N LYS A 34 -12.83 -0.72 -16.87
CA LYS A 34 -14.01 0.15 -16.59
C LYS A 34 -14.30 0.35 -15.10
N GLY A 35 -13.28 0.80 -14.33
CA GLY A 35 -13.43 1.12 -12.91
C GLY A 35 -13.23 -0.02 -11.93
N GLY A 36 -12.95 -1.23 -12.39
CA GLY A 36 -12.68 -2.39 -11.53
C GLY A 36 -11.20 -2.60 -11.16
N HIS A 37 -10.30 -1.72 -11.57
CA HIS A 37 -8.85 -1.84 -11.33
C HIS A 37 -8.32 -0.69 -10.47
N ILE A 38 -7.49 -1.03 -9.46
CA ILE A 38 -6.83 -0.05 -8.59
C ILE A 38 -5.33 -0.31 -8.61
N THR A 39 -4.55 0.71 -8.94
CA THR A 39 -3.09 0.68 -8.81
C THR A 39 -2.68 1.08 -7.41
N TYR A 40 -2.07 0.17 -6.66
CA TYR A 40 -1.52 0.43 -5.34
C TYR A 40 -0.01 0.67 -5.39
N VAL A 41 0.43 1.83 -4.90
CA VAL A 41 1.85 2.10 -4.65
C VAL A 41 2.13 1.90 -3.17
N GLU A 42 3.00 0.96 -2.83
CA GLU A 42 3.37 0.62 -1.46
C GLU A 42 4.60 1.42 -1.03
N LEU A 43 4.44 2.30 -0.07
CA LEU A 43 5.53 3.07 0.52
C LEU A 43 5.89 2.54 1.91
N ASP A 44 7.16 2.60 2.26
CA ASP A 44 7.69 2.10 3.54
C ASP A 44 7.97 3.22 4.56
N GLY A 45 7.74 4.43 4.24
CA GLY A 45 8.05 5.56 5.11
C GLY A 45 6.84 6.40 5.48
N GLU A 46 7.09 7.45 6.25
CA GLU A 46 6.10 8.47 6.52
C GLU A 46 5.90 9.35 5.29
N ALA A 47 4.96 8.96 4.43
CA ALA A 47 4.61 9.68 3.21
C ALA A 47 4.33 11.19 3.45
N LYS A 48 3.78 11.52 4.62
CA LYS A 48 3.47 12.90 5.02
C LYS A 48 4.69 13.83 5.07
N LYS A 49 5.90 13.29 5.26
CA LYS A 49 7.13 14.08 5.33
C LYS A 49 7.72 14.39 3.95
N ASN A 50 7.25 13.76 2.89
CA ASN A 50 7.75 13.97 1.54
C ASN A 50 6.62 14.23 0.54
N VAL A 51 6.01 15.39 0.68
CA VAL A 51 4.89 15.82 -0.18
C VAL A 51 5.30 15.88 -1.66
N VAL A 52 6.55 16.27 -1.93
CA VAL A 52 7.06 16.36 -3.32
C VAL A 52 7.08 14.97 -3.97
N ALA A 53 7.50 13.93 -3.25
CA ALA A 53 7.48 12.57 -3.77
C ALA A 53 6.03 12.09 -4.03
N ILE A 54 5.10 12.40 -3.13
CA ILE A 54 3.68 12.07 -3.31
C ILE A 54 3.12 12.75 -4.56
N LEU A 55 3.39 14.04 -4.75
CA LEU A 55 2.96 14.78 -5.93
C LEU A 55 3.53 14.19 -7.22
N LYS A 56 4.80 13.78 -7.22
CA LYS A 56 5.41 13.09 -8.37
C LYS A 56 4.71 11.78 -8.70
N ILE A 57 4.37 10.97 -7.70
CA ILE A 57 3.64 9.71 -7.89
C ILE A 57 2.26 10.00 -8.51
N VAL A 58 1.51 10.93 -7.93
CA VAL A 58 0.18 11.30 -8.44
C VAL A 58 0.27 11.83 -9.87
N LYS A 59 1.25 12.69 -10.17
CA LYS A 59 1.49 13.19 -11.53
C LYS A 59 1.80 12.03 -12.49
N THR A 60 2.66 11.11 -12.11
CA THR A 60 2.98 9.93 -12.95
C THR A 60 1.74 9.08 -13.19
N MET A 61 0.90 8.85 -12.18
CA MET A 61 -0.36 8.13 -12.34
C MET A 61 -1.29 8.84 -13.35
N HIS A 62 -1.41 10.15 -13.25
CA HIS A 62 -2.22 10.94 -14.16
C HIS A 62 -1.68 10.88 -15.61
N ASP A 63 -0.37 11.09 -15.80
CA ASP A 63 0.26 11.13 -17.10
C ASP A 63 0.20 9.77 -17.82
N GLU A 64 0.24 8.66 -17.07
CA GLU A 64 0.14 7.29 -17.61
C GLU A 64 -1.32 6.80 -17.76
N GLY A 65 -2.31 7.57 -17.34
CA GLY A 65 -3.72 7.23 -17.52
C GLY A 65 -4.29 6.25 -16.48
N ILE A 66 -3.76 6.29 -15.25
CA ILE A 66 -4.34 5.52 -14.13
C ILE A 66 -5.69 6.09 -13.74
N GLY A 67 -6.76 5.34 -13.94
CA GLY A 67 -8.13 5.77 -13.60
C GLY A 67 -8.44 5.74 -12.10
N TYR A 68 -7.79 4.83 -11.35
CA TYR A 68 -7.92 4.74 -9.90
C TYR A 68 -6.60 4.29 -9.27
N GLY A 69 -5.94 5.18 -8.54
CA GLY A 69 -4.69 4.91 -7.86
C GLY A 69 -4.80 5.10 -6.34
N SER A 70 -4.00 4.38 -5.59
CA SER A 70 -3.89 4.51 -4.14
C SER A 70 -2.44 4.46 -3.71
N ILE A 71 -2.05 5.37 -2.83
CA ILE A 71 -0.75 5.35 -2.16
C ILE A 71 -0.95 4.75 -0.78
N ASN A 72 -0.33 3.60 -0.55
CA ASN A 72 -0.44 2.84 0.67
C ASN A 72 0.83 3.00 1.51
N HIS A 73 0.67 3.29 2.78
CA HIS A 73 1.78 3.38 3.74
C HIS A 73 1.33 2.90 5.12
N PRO A 74 2.24 2.42 5.95
CA PRO A 74 1.93 2.00 7.31
C PRO A 74 1.38 3.15 8.14
N VAL A 75 0.30 2.89 8.90
CA VAL A 75 -0.23 3.82 9.90
C VAL A 75 -0.39 3.05 11.21
N ASP A 76 0.52 3.29 12.13
CA ASP A 76 0.53 2.63 13.43
C ASP A 76 0.15 3.64 14.52
N THR A 77 -0.54 3.17 15.55
CA THR A 77 -0.93 3.98 16.70
C THR A 77 -0.52 3.28 17.99
N CYS A 78 0.27 3.96 18.81
CA CYS A 78 0.57 3.48 20.15
C CYS A 78 -0.65 3.66 21.06
N ARG A 79 -1.16 2.56 21.61
CA ARG A 79 -2.32 2.60 22.53
C ARG A 79 -2.01 3.24 23.88
N LYS A 80 -0.72 3.31 24.27
CA LYS A 80 -0.32 3.88 25.56
C LYS A 80 -0.20 5.39 25.53
N CYS A 81 0.43 5.98 24.50
CA CYS A 81 0.69 7.42 24.45
C CYS A 81 0.01 8.16 23.29
N GLY A 82 -0.72 7.44 22.43
CA GLY A 82 -1.42 8.03 21.28
C GLY A 82 -0.52 8.43 20.10
N TYR A 83 0.79 8.13 20.14
CA TYR A 83 1.68 8.42 19.02
C TYR A 83 1.18 7.74 17.74
N LYS A 84 1.17 8.49 16.62
CA LYS A 84 0.78 8.00 15.29
C LYS A 84 1.92 8.16 14.30
N GLY A 85 2.27 7.10 13.59
CA GLY A 85 3.34 7.09 12.61
C GLY A 85 3.73 5.67 12.23
N VAL A 86 4.92 5.50 11.60
CA VAL A 86 5.47 4.18 11.33
C VAL A 86 6.16 3.68 12.60
N ILE A 87 5.71 2.55 13.12
CA ILE A 87 6.27 1.91 14.31
C ILE A 87 6.70 0.49 13.96
N TYR A 88 8.00 0.21 13.97
CA TYR A 88 8.53 -1.10 13.63
C TYR A 88 8.30 -2.13 14.74
N SER A 89 8.87 -1.93 15.92
CA SER A 89 8.77 -2.84 17.06
C SER A 89 8.18 -2.18 18.29
N LYS A 90 8.75 -1.06 18.71
CA LYS A 90 8.36 -0.33 19.93
C LYS A 90 8.08 1.13 19.62
N CYS A 91 7.14 1.71 20.37
CA CYS A 91 6.82 3.12 20.24
C CYS A 91 8.07 3.99 20.44
N PRO A 92 8.39 4.93 19.52
CA PRO A 92 9.56 5.79 19.66
C PRO A 92 9.49 6.72 20.88
N VAL A 93 8.26 7.04 21.32
CA VAL A 93 8.03 7.98 22.46
C VAL A 93 8.05 7.28 23.81
N CYS A 94 7.19 6.27 24.02
CA CYS A 94 7.02 5.63 25.33
C CYS A 94 7.57 4.21 25.43
N LYS A 95 8.20 3.71 24.38
CA LYS A 95 8.80 2.36 24.28
C LYS A 95 7.82 1.19 24.46
N SER A 96 6.52 1.46 24.49
CA SER A 96 5.48 0.43 24.61
C SER A 96 5.41 -0.42 23.35
N GLU A 97 5.14 -1.70 23.50
CA GLU A 97 4.85 -2.65 22.43
C GLU A 97 3.34 -2.73 22.09
N ASN A 98 2.49 -2.07 22.89
CA ASN A 98 1.06 -2.07 22.67
C ASN A 98 0.70 -1.12 21.51
N ILE A 99 0.76 -1.65 20.28
CA ILE A 99 0.63 -0.93 19.04
C ILE A 99 -0.53 -1.47 18.23
N THR A 100 -1.43 -0.61 17.81
CA THR A 100 -2.44 -0.92 16.79
C THR A 100 -1.85 -0.63 15.43
N ARG A 101 -1.81 -1.64 14.56
CA ARG A 101 -1.27 -1.55 13.21
C ARG A 101 -2.42 -1.49 12.21
N MET A 102 -2.53 -0.38 11.49
CA MET A 102 -3.50 -0.26 10.42
C MET A 102 -2.83 -0.56 9.09
N ARG A 103 -3.34 -1.57 8.40
CA ARG A 103 -2.88 -2.00 7.09
C ARG A 103 -4.06 -2.14 6.14
N ARG A 104 -3.83 -1.85 4.88
CA ARG A 104 -4.81 -2.05 3.83
C ARG A 104 -4.35 -3.16 2.89
N ILE A 105 -5.18 -4.18 2.72
CA ILE A 105 -4.96 -5.27 1.78
C ILE A 105 -6.23 -5.51 0.99
N THR A 106 -6.15 -5.42 -0.34
CA THR A 106 -7.21 -5.80 -1.29
C THR A 106 -8.62 -5.38 -0.83
N GLY A 107 -8.82 -4.11 -0.48
CA GLY A 107 -10.11 -3.59 0.00
C GLY A 107 -10.37 -3.76 1.50
N TYR A 108 -9.58 -4.54 2.21
CA TYR A 108 -9.66 -4.64 3.67
C TYR A 108 -8.88 -3.52 4.33
N LEU A 109 -9.50 -2.83 5.26
CA LEU A 109 -8.88 -1.83 6.11
C LEU A 109 -9.24 -2.15 7.55
N THR A 110 -8.33 -2.76 8.28
CA THR A 110 -8.55 -3.10 9.70
C THR A 110 -7.39 -2.65 10.56
N GLY A 111 -7.69 -2.37 11.82
CA GLY A 111 -6.71 -2.01 12.84
C GLY A 111 -6.05 -3.23 13.53
N SER A 112 -6.38 -4.45 13.15
CA SER A 112 -5.82 -5.68 13.71
C SER A 112 -5.56 -6.71 12.63
N LEU A 113 -4.29 -7.09 12.48
CA LEU A 113 -3.86 -8.13 11.54
C LEU A 113 -4.31 -9.53 12.01
N GLU A 114 -4.51 -9.70 13.31
CA GLU A 114 -4.91 -10.97 13.94
C GLU A 114 -6.31 -11.41 13.52
N THR A 115 -7.16 -10.46 13.12
CA THR A 115 -8.52 -10.75 12.65
C THR A 115 -8.57 -11.19 11.19
N TRP A 116 -7.46 -11.12 10.47
CA TRP A 116 -7.38 -11.55 9.09
C TRP A 116 -7.21 -13.06 8.98
N ASN A 117 -7.74 -13.64 7.92
CA ASN A 117 -7.46 -15.04 7.61
C ASN A 117 -5.99 -15.24 7.21
N SER A 118 -5.51 -16.48 7.27
CA SER A 118 -4.11 -16.83 7.00
C SER A 118 -3.62 -16.37 5.61
N ALA A 119 -4.49 -16.43 4.61
CA ALA A 119 -4.14 -15.99 3.25
C ALA A 119 -3.86 -14.47 3.19
N LYS A 120 -4.63 -13.66 3.91
CA LYS A 120 -4.43 -12.20 3.98
C LYS A 120 -3.22 -11.82 4.82
N GLN A 121 -2.93 -12.58 5.87
CA GLN A 121 -1.70 -12.39 6.66
C GLN A 121 -0.46 -12.71 5.81
N ALA A 122 -0.49 -13.80 5.03
CA ALA A 122 0.57 -14.14 4.09
C ALA A 122 0.74 -13.05 3.00
N GLU A 123 -0.35 -12.53 2.44
CA GLU A 123 -0.30 -11.43 1.45
C GLU A 123 0.37 -10.17 2.03
N GLU A 124 0.10 -9.82 3.28
CA GLU A 124 0.74 -8.67 3.94
C GLU A 124 2.24 -8.91 4.14
N HIS A 125 2.61 -10.10 4.57
CA HIS A 125 4.01 -10.48 4.79
C HIS A 125 4.82 -10.47 3.49
N ASP A 126 4.25 -11.00 2.41
CA ASP A 126 4.92 -11.14 1.11
C ASP A 126 4.92 -9.85 0.27
N ARG A 127 4.36 -8.77 0.80
CA ARG A 127 4.19 -7.52 0.06
C ARG A 127 5.51 -6.78 -0.14
N VAL A 128 5.85 -6.51 -1.39
CA VAL A 128 7.07 -5.77 -1.77
C VAL A 128 6.83 -4.26 -1.67
N LYS A 129 7.79 -3.53 -1.11
CA LYS A 129 7.78 -2.07 -1.05
C LYS A 129 8.41 -1.47 -2.31
N HIS A 130 7.84 -0.38 -2.80
CA HIS A 130 8.25 0.28 -4.04
C HIS A 130 8.99 1.60 -3.70
N ASN A 131 10.13 1.50 -3.05
CA ASN A 131 10.90 2.67 -2.58
C ASN A 131 11.99 3.13 -3.55
N LYS A 132 12.10 2.52 -4.72
CA LYS A 132 13.14 2.81 -5.72
C LYS A 132 12.59 3.57 -6.91
#